data_d550f00e0ec6bebf6f0f6d47ff835548
#
_entry.id   d550f00e0ec6bebf6f0f6d47ff835548
#
_cell.length_a   1.000
_cell.length_b   1.000
_cell.length_c   1.000
_cell.angle_alpha   90.00
_cell.angle_beta   90.00
_cell.angle_gamma   90.00
#
_symmetry.space_group_name_H-M   'P 1'
#
loop_
_entity.id
_entity.type
_entity.pdbx_description
1 polymer ?
#
loop_
_entity_poly.entity_id
_entity_poly.type
_entity_poly.pdbx_seq_one_letter_code
_entity_poly.pdbx_strand_id
1 'polypeptide(L)'
;MMQSLSDPLLVENFAPERRSMRVALVTETYPPEVNGVALTIDRLVRGLQARHHDIQLVRPRQAAVDAGAGDQDPTEQVLMRGLPIPRYPHLRMGLPAKRALLGLWTRRRPDLVHIATEGPLGWSALQAAQHLALPVTSDYRTNFHAYGKHYRLGLLSKPIMGYLRKFHNRCDATMVPTEAMRVQLVERGFERLTVVG
;
A
#
# COMPACT_ATOMS: atom_id res chain seq x y z
N MET A 1 58.62 21.02 29.07
CA MET A 1 57.34 20.97 29.76
C MET A 1 56.28 21.13 28.70
N MET A 2 55.85 20.00 28.09
CA MET A 2 54.83 20.01 27.02
C MET A 2 53.46 19.73 27.65
N GLN A 3 52.58 20.73 27.71
CA GLN A 3 51.19 20.52 28.09
C GLN A 3 50.44 19.87 26.91
N SER A 4 49.97 18.64 27.11
CA SER A 4 49.06 17.94 26.23
C SER A 4 47.69 18.63 26.31
N LEU A 5 47.29 19.33 25.28
CA LEU A 5 45.92 19.80 25.05
C LEU A 5 45.10 18.60 24.53
N SER A 6 44.51 17.85 25.44
CA SER A 6 43.42 16.94 25.13
C SER A 6 42.10 17.73 25.17
N ASP A 7 41.73 18.32 24.05
CA ASP A 7 40.39 18.86 23.87
C ASP A 7 39.37 17.71 23.96
N PRO A 8 38.39 17.78 24.88
CA PRO A 8 37.36 16.75 24.93
C PRO A 8 36.50 16.83 23.65
N LEU A 9 36.44 15.73 22.92
CA LEU A 9 35.52 15.60 21.81
C LEU A 9 34.07 15.86 22.28
N LEU A 10 33.49 16.97 21.84
CA LEU A 10 32.10 17.31 22.11
C LEU A 10 31.25 16.45 21.20
N VAL A 11 30.65 15.39 21.73
CA VAL A 11 29.70 14.57 20.99
C VAL A 11 28.30 15.13 21.16
N GLU A 12 27.83 15.89 20.17
CA GLU A 12 26.45 16.35 20.15
C GLU A 12 25.58 15.21 19.58
N ASN A 13 24.69 14.66 20.40
CA ASN A 13 23.67 13.73 19.98
C ASN A 13 22.47 14.50 19.40
N PHE A 14 22.42 14.66 18.09
CA PHE A 14 21.23 15.12 17.41
C PHE A 14 20.17 14.03 17.46
N ALA A 15 18.97 14.37 17.94
CA ALA A 15 17.83 13.48 17.78
C ALA A 15 17.65 13.21 16.27
N PRO A 16 17.42 11.96 15.84
CA PRO A 16 17.26 11.66 14.42
C PRO A 16 16.10 12.50 13.89
N GLU A 17 16.39 13.40 12.96
CA GLU A 17 15.35 14.12 12.22
C GLU A 17 14.38 13.08 11.65
N ARG A 18 13.11 13.23 11.97
CA ARG A 18 12.06 12.38 11.39
C ARG A 18 12.04 12.64 9.90
N ARG A 19 12.70 11.78 9.15
CA ARG A 19 12.82 11.92 7.70
C ARG A 19 11.43 11.84 7.08
N SER A 20 10.97 12.92 6.48
CA SER A 20 9.78 12.90 5.64
C SER A 20 10.03 11.96 4.45
N MET A 21 9.04 11.12 4.15
CA MET A 21 9.07 10.22 2.99
C MET A 21 7.93 10.56 2.06
N ARG A 22 8.16 10.41 0.75
CA ARG A 22 7.08 10.35 -0.24
C ARG A 22 6.61 8.91 -0.39
N VAL A 23 5.37 8.64 0.03
CA VAL A 23 4.77 7.30 -0.04
C VAL A 23 3.69 7.29 -1.13
N ALA A 24 3.87 6.47 -2.16
CA ALA A 24 2.81 6.15 -3.11
C ALA A 24 1.95 5.03 -2.52
N LEU A 25 0.74 5.37 -2.08
CA LEU A 25 -0.24 4.43 -1.54
C LEU A 25 -1.22 4.03 -2.64
N VAL A 26 -1.26 2.75 -2.98
CA VAL A 26 -2.08 2.20 -4.06
C VAL A 26 -3.20 1.34 -3.49
N THR A 27 -4.45 1.66 -3.83
CA THR A 27 -5.63 0.93 -3.35
C THR A 27 -6.72 0.90 -4.42
N GLU A 28 -7.52 -0.19 -4.43
CA GLU A 28 -8.74 -0.28 -5.26
C GLU A 28 -9.94 0.40 -4.59
N THR A 29 -9.89 0.61 -3.28
CA THR A 29 -11.00 1.14 -2.47
C THR A 29 -10.53 2.26 -1.54
N TYR A 30 -11.30 3.34 -1.49
CA TYR A 30 -11.04 4.52 -0.64
C TYR A 30 -12.36 5.26 -0.40
N PRO A 31 -12.52 6.07 0.66
CA PRO A 31 -13.70 6.89 0.82
C PRO A 31 -14.04 7.70 -0.45
N PRO A 32 -15.33 7.85 -0.76
CA PRO A 32 -16.51 7.61 0.07
C PRO A 32 -17.04 6.17 0.05
N GLU A 33 -16.31 5.20 -0.50
CA GLU A 33 -16.68 3.79 -0.35
C GLU A 33 -16.70 3.38 1.12
N VAL A 34 -17.82 2.80 1.58
CA VAL A 34 -18.00 2.40 2.99
C VAL A 34 -17.69 0.93 3.15
N ASN A 35 -16.42 0.63 3.43
CA ASN A 35 -15.97 -0.71 3.80
C ASN A 35 -14.76 -0.63 4.74
N GLY A 36 -14.46 -1.73 5.45
CA GLY A 36 -13.39 -1.76 6.46
C GLY A 36 -12.00 -1.43 5.89
N VAL A 37 -11.72 -1.82 4.67
CA VAL A 37 -10.42 -1.54 4.00
C VAL A 37 -10.31 -0.04 3.71
N ALA A 38 -11.34 0.56 3.08
CA ALA A 38 -11.35 1.99 2.75
C ALA A 38 -11.13 2.86 4.00
N LEU A 39 -11.84 2.56 5.10
CA LEU A 39 -11.70 3.28 6.37
C LEU A 39 -10.31 3.11 7.00
N THR A 40 -9.72 1.93 6.90
CA THR A 40 -8.38 1.68 7.44
C THR A 40 -7.32 2.44 6.62
N ILE A 41 -7.46 2.45 5.29
CA ILE A 41 -6.54 3.17 4.41
C ILE A 41 -6.63 4.68 4.63
N ASP A 42 -7.84 5.22 4.80
CA ASP A 42 -8.01 6.65 5.13
C ASP A 42 -7.30 7.01 6.45
N ARG A 43 -7.44 6.18 7.48
CA ARG A 43 -6.73 6.38 8.75
C ARG A 43 -5.22 6.31 8.58
N LEU A 44 -4.73 5.38 7.76
CA LEU A 44 -3.30 5.25 7.46
C LEU A 44 -2.77 6.50 6.75
N VAL A 45 -3.47 6.99 5.72
CA VAL A 45 -3.14 8.22 5.00
C VAL A 45 -3.04 9.39 5.96
N ARG A 46 -4.10 9.65 6.74
CA ARG A 46 -4.11 10.75 7.73
C ARG A 46 -3.02 10.61 8.79
N GLY A 47 -2.76 9.38 9.24
CA GLY A 47 -1.71 9.11 10.22
C GLY A 47 -0.30 9.36 9.70
N LEU A 48 -0.05 9.07 8.43
CA LEU A 48 1.24 9.36 7.77
C LEU A 48 1.40 10.86 7.51
N GLN A 49 0.33 11.54 7.06
CA GLN A 49 0.33 12.99 6.86
C GLN A 49 0.57 13.76 8.18
N ALA A 50 -0.07 13.33 9.26
CA ALA A 50 0.16 13.89 10.59
C ALA A 50 1.60 13.72 11.08
N ARG A 51 2.36 12.80 10.47
CA ARG A 51 3.79 12.59 10.68
C ARG A 51 4.67 13.28 9.63
N HIS A 52 4.08 14.18 8.84
CA HIS A 52 4.72 14.96 7.79
C HIS A 52 5.28 14.13 6.61
N HIS A 53 4.68 12.96 6.32
CA HIS A 53 4.96 12.23 5.09
C HIS A 53 4.14 12.81 3.92
N ASP A 54 4.74 12.84 2.72
CA ASP A 54 4.06 13.23 1.48
C ASP A 54 3.36 12.00 0.89
N ILE A 55 2.03 12.03 0.80
CA ILE A 55 1.23 10.88 0.36
C ILE A 55 0.67 11.11 -1.03
N GLN A 56 1.07 10.25 -1.97
CA GLN A 56 0.47 10.14 -3.29
C GLN A 56 -0.51 8.96 -3.29
N LEU A 57 -1.82 9.27 -3.21
CA LEU A 57 -2.88 8.26 -3.21
C LEU A 57 -3.27 7.88 -4.63
N VAL A 58 -2.99 6.64 -5.03
CA VAL A 58 -3.34 6.09 -6.35
C VAL A 58 -4.55 5.17 -6.20
N ARG A 59 -5.67 5.51 -6.85
CA ARG A 59 -6.93 4.76 -6.77
C ARG A 59 -7.74 4.81 -8.07
N PRO A 60 -8.73 3.93 -8.26
CA PRO A 60 -9.68 4.05 -9.35
C PRO A 60 -10.53 5.32 -9.20
N ARG A 61 -10.88 5.95 -10.34
CA ARG A 61 -11.82 7.06 -10.37
C ARG A 61 -13.22 6.59 -10.03
N GLN A 62 -13.89 7.30 -9.13
CA GLN A 62 -15.29 7.07 -8.75
C GLN A 62 -16.18 8.12 -9.43
N ALA A 63 -17.04 7.69 -10.35
CA ALA A 63 -17.67 8.56 -11.34
C ALA A 63 -18.50 9.77 -10.81
N ALA A 64 -19.06 9.67 -9.59
CA ALA A 64 -19.92 10.72 -9.04
C ALA A 64 -19.20 11.69 -8.10
N VAL A 65 -18.11 11.28 -7.48
CA VAL A 65 -17.45 12.02 -6.37
C VAL A 65 -16.25 12.81 -6.87
N ASP A 66 -15.54 12.25 -7.83
CA ASP A 66 -14.32 12.89 -8.36
C ASP A 66 -14.60 14.08 -9.27
N ALA A 67 -15.87 14.30 -9.65
CA ALA A 67 -16.29 15.48 -10.39
C ALA A 67 -16.43 16.74 -9.49
N GLY A 68 -16.46 16.55 -8.17
CA GLY A 68 -16.64 17.60 -7.17
C GLY A 68 -15.53 17.72 -6.14
N ALA A 69 -14.49 16.90 -6.24
CA ALA A 69 -13.33 16.96 -5.35
C ALA A 69 -12.51 18.22 -5.67
N GLY A 70 -12.98 19.33 -5.14
CA GLY A 70 -12.25 20.58 -5.12
C GLY A 70 -11.02 20.48 -4.22
N ASP A 71 -10.12 21.37 -4.42
CA ASP A 71 -8.77 21.63 -3.92
C ASP A 71 -8.55 21.57 -2.37
N GLN A 72 -9.38 20.90 -1.59
CA GLN A 72 -9.36 20.96 -0.12
C GLN A 72 -8.67 19.77 0.56
N ASP A 73 -8.32 18.71 -0.17
CA ASP A 73 -7.62 17.55 0.40
C ASP A 73 -6.10 17.72 0.14
N PRO A 74 -5.27 17.83 1.20
CA PRO A 74 -3.80 17.93 1.04
C PRO A 74 -3.17 16.67 0.45
N THR A 75 -3.95 15.61 0.26
CA THR A 75 -3.49 14.37 -0.36
C THR A 75 -3.44 14.52 -1.88
N GLU A 76 -2.27 14.33 -2.49
CA GLU A 76 -2.20 14.21 -3.94
C GLU A 76 -2.93 12.95 -4.40
N GLN A 77 -4.11 13.11 -5.02
CA GLN A 77 -4.89 11.98 -5.53
C GLN A 77 -4.62 11.74 -7.02
N VAL A 78 -4.17 10.53 -7.34
CA VAL A 78 -3.92 10.07 -8.71
C VAL A 78 -5.02 9.10 -9.12
N LEU A 79 -5.94 9.60 -9.95
CA LEU A 79 -7.13 8.85 -10.35
C LEU A 79 -6.86 8.02 -11.60
N MET A 80 -6.93 6.71 -11.46
CA MET A 80 -6.75 5.73 -12.54
C MET A 80 -8.10 5.28 -13.13
N ARG A 81 -8.06 4.70 -14.31
CA ARG A 81 -9.27 4.12 -14.93
C ARG A 81 -9.73 2.91 -14.12
N GLY A 82 -11.05 2.78 -13.93
CA GLY A 82 -11.64 1.66 -13.24
C GLY A 82 -12.99 1.26 -13.83
N LEU A 83 -13.40 0.02 -13.62
CA LEU A 83 -14.70 -0.53 -14.01
C LEU A 83 -15.51 -0.88 -12.76
N PRO A 84 -16.85 -0.71 -12.79
CA PRO A 84 -17.70 -1.15 -11.71
C PRO A 84 -17.63 -2.68 -11.57
N ILE A 85 -17.65 -3.18 -10.34
CA ILE A 85 -17.67 -4.61 -10.06
C ILE A 85 -19.10 -5.13 -10.30
N PRO A 86 -19.29 -6.21 -11.09
CA PRO A 86 -20.61 -6.81 -11.26
C PRO A 86 -21.24 -7.16 -9.91
N ARG A 87 -22.52 -6.84 -9.70
CA ARG A 87 -23.30 -6.96 -8.45
C ARG A 87 -22.94 -5.93 -7.35
N TYR A 88 -21.84 -5.19 -7.47
CA TYR A 88 -21.43 -4.15 -6.52
C TYR A 88 -21.10 -2.85 -7.28
N PRO A 89 -22.13 -2.16 -7.86
CA PRO A 89 -21.92 -1.02 -8.76
C PRO A 89 -21.24 0.19 -8.09
N HIS A 90 -21.28 0.24 -6.76
CA HIS A 90 -20.62 1.29 -5.98
C HIS A 90 -19.11 1.00 -5.75
N LEU A 91 -18.68 -0.24 -5.98
CA LEU A 91 -17.26 -0.61 -5.89
C LEU A 91 -16.65 -0.65 -7.30
N ARG A 92 -15.46 -0.13 -7.42
CA ARG A 92 -14.73 -0.11 -8.69
C ARG A 92 -13.42 -0.87 -8.58
N MET A 93 -13.15 -1.68 -9.57
CA MET A 93 -11.87 -2.35 -9.75
C MET A 93 -11.01 -1.50 -10.69
N GLY A 94 -9.79 -1.21 -10.32
CA GLY A 94 -8.85 -0.49 -11.16
C GLY A 94 -8.43 -1.31 -12.38
N LEU A 95 -8.29 -0.65 -13.51
CA LEU A 95 -7.73 -1.29 -14.70
C LEU A 95 -6.20 -1.33 -14.64
N PRO A 96 -5.57 -2.27 -15.38
CA PRO A 96 -4.12 -2.29 -15.49
C PRO A 96 -3.55 -0.94 -15.95
N ALA A 97 -2.62 -0.38 -15.18
CA ALA A 97 -2.11 0.98 -15.38
C ALA A 97 -0.57 1.09 -15.32
N LYS A 98 0.17 -0.02 -15.55
CA LYS A 98 1.63 -0.08 -15.42
C LYS A 98 2.35 1.07 -16.15
N ARG A 99 1.99 1.35 -17.41
CA ARG A 99 2.65 2.41 -18.21
C ARG A 99 2.42 3.80 -17.62
N ALA A 100 1.20 4.08 -17.12
CA ALA A 100 0.88 5.34 -16.48
C ALA A 100 1.67 5.54 -15.18
N LEU A 101 1.75 4.49 -14.36
CA LEU A 101 2.52 4.48 -13.12
C LEU A 101 4.03 4.63 -13.36
N LEU A 102 4.58 3.97 -14.38
CA LEU A 102 5.97 4.17 -14.78
C LEU A 102 6.23 5.64 -15.14
N GLY A 103 5.38 6.24 -15.99
CA GLY A 103 5.52 7.65 -16.35
C GLY A 103 5.36 8.61 -15.17
N LEU A 104 4.46 8.32 -14.24
CA LEU A 104 4.26 9.10 -13.02
C LEU A 104 5.50 9.03 -12.11
N TRP A 105 5.93 7.83 -11.74
CA TRP A 105 7.01 7.62 -10.76
C TRP A 105 8.43 7.88 -11.33
N THR A 106 8.59 7.92 -12.63
CA THR A 106 9.81 8.45 -13.24
C THR A 106 9.95 9.95 -13.03
N ARG A 107 8.83 10.70 -13.09
CA ARG A 107 8.82 12.17 -12.88
C ARG A 107 8.75 12.57 -11.41
N ARG A 108 7.95 11.84 -10.61
CA ARG A 108 7.72 12.09 -9.17
C ARG A 108 7.97 10.78 -8.40
N ARG A 109 9.26 10.50 -8.22
CA ARG A 109 9.72 9.25 -7.61
C ARG A 109 9.30 9.16 -6.14
N PRO A 110 8.52 8.15 -5.72
CA PRO A 110 8.28 7.88 -4.31
C PRO A 110 9.49 7.19 -3.67
N ASP A 111 9.63 7.36 -2.36
CA ASP A 111 10.61 6.62 -1.56
C ASP A 111 10.12 5.20 -1.25
N LEU A 112 8.78 5.02 -1.21
CA LEU A 112 8.12 3.74 -0.92
C LEU A 112 6.82 3.64 -1.71
N VAL A 113 6.56 2.47 -2.27
CA VAL A 113 5.24 2.10 -2.82
C VAL A 113 4.57 1.14 -1.84
N HIS A 114 3.44 1.55 -1.28
CA HIS A 114 2.60 0.72 -0.41
C HIS A 114 1.34 0.29 -1.14
N ILE A 115 1.11 -1.03 -1.28
CA ILE A 115 -0.03 -1.58 -2.02
C ILE A 115 -1.00 -2.21 -1.03
N ALA A 116 -2.16 -1.58 -0.86
CA ALA A 116 -3.16 -1.98 0.11
C ALA A 116 -4.16 -3.02 -0.41
N THR A 117 -4.22 -3.22 -1.73
CA THR A 117 -5.13 -4.20 -2.35
C THR A 117 -4.46 -4.88 -3.55
N GLU A 118 -4.71 -6.17 -3.70
CA GLU A 118 -4.05 -7.05 -4.67
C GLU A 118 -4.73 -7.09 -6.05
N GLY A 119 -5.59 -6.12 -6.36
CA GLY A 119 -6.30 -6.05 -7.64
C GLY A 119 -5.40 -5.73 -8.84
N PRO A 120 -5.98 -5.57 -10.05
CA PRO A 120 -5.20 -5.32 -11.26
C PRO A 120 -4.40 -4.01 -11.24
N LEU A 121 -4.89 -2.99 -10.52
CA LEU A 121 -4.14 -1.76 -10.29
C LEU A 121 -2.95 -2.01 -9.35
N GLY A 122 -3.17 -2.73 -8.24
CA GLY A 122 -2.12 -3.13 -7.31
C GLY A 122 -1.02 -3.97 -7.99
N TRP A 123 -1.42 -4.92 -8.86
CA TRP A 123 -0.46 -5.69 -9.66
C TRP A 123 0.34 -4.81 -10.62
N SER A 124 -0.30 -3.84 -11.24
CA SER A 124 0.37 -2.87 -12.12
C SER A 124 1.36 -2.00 -11.36
N ALA A 125 1.01 -1.61 -10.13
CA ALA A 125 1.88 -0.85 -9.23
C ALA A 125 3.11 -1.66 -8.82
N LEU A 126 2.92 -2.93 -8.43
CA LEU A 126 4.03 -3.83 -8.12
C LEU A 126 5.01 -3.94 -9.28
N GLN A 127 4.51 -4.18 -10.50
CA GLN A 127 5.35 -4.29 -11.69
C GLN A 127 6.08 -2.97 -12.04
N ALA A 128 5.43 -1.83 -11.85
CA ALA A 128 6.03 -0.52 -12.12
C ALA A 128 7.11 -0.20 -11.08
N ALA A 129 6.84 -0.45 -9.81
CA ALA A 129 7.80 -0.25 -8.73
C ALA A 129 9.04 -1.13 -8.89
N GLN A 130 8.86 -2.43 -9.18
CA GLN A 130 9.98 -3.33 -9.46
C GLN A 130 10.83 -2.87 -10.65
N HIS A 131 10.19 -2.40 -11.73
CA HIS A 131 10.90 -1.89 -12.90
C HIS A 131 11.77 -0.66 -12.58
N LEU A 132 11.31 0.19 -11.66
CA LEU A 132 12.01 1.40 -11.22
C LEU A 132 12.91 1.15 -10.00
N ALA A 133 13.07 -0.08 -9.55
CA ALA A 133 13.80 -0.45 -8.33
C ALA A 133 13.34 0.41 -7.11
N LEU A 134 12.03 0.52 -6.92
CA LEU A 134 11.42 1.17 -5.76
C LEU A 134 11.12 0.13 -4.69
N PRO A 135 11.31 0.43 -3.40
CA PRO A 135 10.85 -0.42 -2.31
C PRO A 135 9.34 -0.59 -2.35
N VAL A 136 8.85 -1.81 -2.12
CA VAL A 136 7.43 -2.15 -2.17
C VAL A 136 6.99 -2.85 -0.90
N THR A 137 5.97 -2.32 -0.26
CA THR A 137 5.27 -3.02 0.82
C THR A 137 3.83 -3.30 0.43
N SER A 138 3.22 -4.29 1.05
CA SER A 138 1.81 -4.63 0.82
C SER A 138 1.07 -4.93 2.12
N ASP A 139 -0.25 -4.78 2.11
CA ASP A 139 -1.14 -5.20 3.17
C ASP A 139 -1.84 -6.50 2.80
N TYR A 140 -1.84 -7.47 3.71
CA TYR A 140 -2.68 -8.65 3.60
C TYR A 140 -3.91 -8.49 4.52
N ARG A 141 -5.02 -8.05 3.94
CA ARG A 141 -6.28 -7.79 4.66
C ARG A 141 -7.41 -8.73 4.26
N THR A 142 -7.14 -9.68 3.38
CA THR A 142 -8.16 -10.60 2.86
C THR A 142 -8.50 -11.68 3.88
N ASN A 143 -9.73 -11.67 4.40
CA ASN A 143 -10.20 -12.70 5.33
C ASN A 143 -10.74 -13.92 4.56
N PHE A 144 -9.87 -14.88 4.27
CA PHE A 144 -10.25 -16.10 3.53
C PHE A 144 -11.25 -16.99 4.25
N HIS A 145 -11.32 -16.96 5.59
CA HIS A 145 -12.29 -17.76 6.34
C HIS A 145 -13.73 -17.29 6.09
N ALA A 146 -13.94 -15.98 5.87
CA ALA A 146 -15.24 -15.45 5.51
C ALA A 146 -15.62 -15.79 4.05
N TYR A 147 -14.66 -15.78 3.13
CA TYR A 147 -14.89 -16.12 1.72
C TYR A 147 -15.16 -17.60 1.49
N GLY A 148 -14.50 -18.50 2.23
CA GLY A 148 -14.66 -19.95 2.08
C GLY A 148 -16.05 -20.47 2.47
N LYS A 149 -16.70 -19.87 3.49
CA LYS A 149 -18.04 -20.26 3.93
C LYS A 149 -19.17 -19.69 3.07
N HIS A 150 -19.03 -18.51 2.48
CA HIS A 150 -20.12 -17.85 1.76
C HIS A 150 -20.11 -18.07 0.24
N TYR A 151 -19.01 -18.47 -0.38
CA TYR A 151 -18.88 -18.47 -1.83
C TYR A 151 -18.63 -19.84 -2.49
N ARG A 152 -18.83 -20.97 -1.85
CA ARG A 152 -18.60 -22.33 -2.47
C ARG A 152 -17.28 -22.39 -3.30
N LEU A 153 -16.25 -21.66 -2.91
CA LEU A 153 -15.00 -21.48 -3.67
C LEU A 153 -13.99 -22.63 -3.47
N GLY A 154 -14.43 -23.82 -3.06
CA GLY A 154 -13.53 -24.94 -2.78
C GLY A 154 -12.50 -25.22 -3.90
N LEU A 155 -12.93 -25.16 -5.16
CA LEU A 155 -12.07 -25.38 -6.33
C LEU A 155 -11.22 -24.16 -6.70
N LEU A 156 -11.67 -22.93 -6.42
CA LEU A 156 -10.96 -21.69 -6.75
C LEU A 156 -10.03 -21.20 -5.63
N SER A 157 -10.09 -21.80 -4.45
CA SER A 157 -9.28 -21.38 -3.31
C SER A 157 -7.77 -21.55 -3.56
N LYS A 158 -7.36 -22.65 -4.19
CA LYS A 158 -5.94 -22.91 -4.51
C LYS A 158 -5.35 -21.92 -5.51
N PRO A 159 -5.98 -21.63 -6.69
CA PRO A 159 -5.45 -20.64 -7.63
C PRO A 159 -5.44 -19.20 -7.05
N ILE A 160 -6.45 -18.81 -6.27
CA ILE A 160 -6.48 -17.50 -5.60
C ILE A 160 -5.34 -17.40 -4.59
N MET A 161 -5.14 -18.41 -3.75
CA MET A 161 -4.04 -18.44 -2.80
C MET A 161 -2.68 -18.42 -3.51
N GLY A 162 -2.53 -19.13 -4.62
CA GLY A 162 -1.33 -19.10 -5.45
C GLY A 162 -1.06 -17.71 -6.03
N TYR A 163 -2.11 -17.02 -6.48
CA TYR A 163 -2.01 -15.63 -6.95
C TYR A 163 -1.57 -14.68 -5.85
N LEU A 164 -2.21 -14.72 -4.69
CA LEU A 164 -1.87 -13.86 -3.55
C LEU A 164 -0.45 -14.12 -3.04
N ARG A 165 -0.06 -15.38 -2.89
CA ARG A 165 1.30 -15.74 -2.52
C ARG A 165 2.32 -15.19 -3.53
N LYS A 166 2.03 -15.33 -4.83
CA LYS A 166 2.90 -14.79 -5.89
C LYS A 166 3.00 -13.27 -5.83
N PHE A 167 1.91 -12.58 -5.47
CA PHE A 167 1.87 -11.13 -5.33
C PHE A 167 2.70 -10.68 -4.13
N HIS A 168 2.36 -11.17 -2.94
CA HIS A 168 2.99 -10.74 -1.68
C HIS A 168 4.47 -11.13 -1.59
N ASN A 169 4.84 -12.33 -2.08
CA ASN A 169 6.25 -12.75 -2.10
C ASN A 169 7.13 -11.95 -3.08
N ARG A 170 6.56 -11.04 -3.87
CA ARG A 170 7.29 -10.09 -4.70
C ARG A 170 7.48 -8.72 -4.05
N CYS A 171 6.81 -8.48 -2.92
CA CYS A 171 6.99 -7.29 -2.11
C CYS A 171 8.17 -7.46 -1.15
N ASP A 172 8.80 -6.36 -0.76
CA ASP A 172 9.91 -6.35 0.20
C ASP A 172 9.43 -6.66 1.63
N ALA A 173 8.18 -6.28 1.95
CA ALA A 173 7.50 -6.68 3.17
C ALA A 173 5.98 -6.73 2.95
N THR A 174 5.31 -7.65 3.67
CA THR A 174 3.84 -7.73 3.70
C THR A 174 3.35 -7.56 5.13
N MET A 175 2.51 -6.57 5.34
CA MET A 175 1.90 -6.29 6.63
C MET A 175 0.70 -7.19 6.86
N VAL A 176 0.62 -7.79 8.03
CA VAL A 176 -0.50 -8.65 8.47
C VAL A 176 -1.03 -8.17 9.81
N PRO A 177 -2.35 -8.28 10.07
CA PRO A 177 -2.94 -7.67 11.25
C PRO A 177 -2.67 -8.43 12.56
N THR A 178 -2.34 -9.73 12.50
CA THR A 178 -2.17 -10.54 13.71
C THR A 178 -1.07 -11.60 13.55
N GLU A 179 -0.47 -11.99 14.66
CA GLU A 179 0.50 -13.08 14.70
C GLU A 179 -0.11 -14.42 14.26
N ALA A 180 -1.36 -14.71 14.64
CA ALA A 180 -2.05 -15.90 14.18
C ALA A 180 -2.17 -15.97 12.66
N MET A 181 -2.46 -14.84 12.00
CA MET A 181 -2.49 -14.76 10.54
C MET A 181 -1.09 -14.94 9.93
N ARG A 182 -0.07 -14.34 10.54
CA ARG A 182 1.32 -14.49 10.11
C ARG A 182 1.71 -15.98 10.07
N VAL A 183 1.47 -16.71 11.14
CA VAL A 183 1.77 -18.15 11.23
C VAL A 183 1.05 -18.93 10.14
N GLN A 184 -0.25 -18.72 9.97
CA GLN A 184 -1.04 -19.39 8.94
C GLN A 184 -0.54 -19.10 7.50
N LEU A 185 -0.06 -17.90 7.24
CA LEU A 185 0.46 -17.53 5.92
C LEU A 185 1.85 -18.11 5.67
N VAL A 186 2.72 -18.15 6.69
CA VAL A 186 4.03 -18.83 6.62
C VAL A 186 3.86 -20.29 6.23
N GLU A 187 2.93 -21.01 6.87
CA GLU A 187 2.62 -22.41 6.55
C GLU A 187 2.15 -22.60 5.09
N ARG A 188 1.60 -21.54 4.47
CA ARG A 188 1.17 -21.52 3.07
C ARG A 188 2.24 -21.00 2.10
N GLY A 189 3.45 -20.76 2.59
CA GLY A 189 4.60 -20.34 1.80
C GLY A 189 4.64 -18.84 1.47
N PHE A 190 3.99 -18.00 2.29
CA PHE A 190 4.21 -16.56 2.24
C PHE A 190 5.49 -16.19 3.00
N GLU A 191 6.18 -15.18 2.49
CA GLU A 191 7.48 -14.72 3.01
C GLU A 191 7.42 -13.25 3.43
N ARG A 192 8.43 -12.78 4.17
CA ARG A 192 8.61 -11.37 4.56
C ARG A 192 7.39 -10.73 5.20
N LEU A 193 6.72 -11.48 6.08
CA LEU A 193 5.54 -11.04 6.80
C LEU A 193 5.91 -10.28 8.08
N THR A 194 5.29 -9.12 8.29
CA THR A 194 5.45 -8.26 9.47
C THR A 194 4.08 -8.02 10.10
N VAL A 195 3.96 -8.25 11.41
CA VAL A 195 2.72 -7.97 12.14
C VAL A 195 2.64 -6.47 12.42
N VAL A 196 1.54 -5.86 11.97
CA VAL A 196 1.21 -4.45 12.20
C VAL A 196 -0.26 -4.39 12.62
N GLY A 197 -0.52 -4.20 13.91
CA GLY A 197 -1.84 -4.10 14.53
C GLY A 197 -2.06 -2.79 15.22
#